data_8a015287c39c789a07b41e4d999ae08d
#
_entry.id   8a015287c39c789a07b41e4d999ae08d
#
_cell.length_a   1.000
_cell.length_b   1.000
_cell.length_c   1.000
_cell.angle_alpha   90.00
_cell.angle_beta   90.00
_cell.angle_gamma   90.00
#
_symmetry.space_group_name_H-M   'P 1'
#
loop_
_entity.id
_entity.type
_entity.pdbx_description
1 polymer ?
#
loop_
_entity_poly.entity_id
_entity_poly.type
_entity_poly.pdbx_seq_one_letter_code
_entity_poly.pdbx_strand_id
1 'polypeptide(L)'
;MFKIFFIVLLINTLAFSKVLNASSSLKIIDGDTIILNSEKIRFYGIDTPEIKQTCTDNYGHTYLCGVKAKLELEKIIGSKKVSCIKKTKDRYKRSISIFYVDKNDINSLMVKRGWALAYRKYSKKYVKDEAIAKLNNAGMWSGKFIAPWKWRRMKNEKVR
;
A
#
# COMPACT_ATOMS: atom_id res chain seq x y z
N MET A 1 52.54 60.84 -7.79
CA MET A 1 51.63 60.19 -6.84
C MET A 1 50.58 59.41 -7.63
N PHE A 2 50.84 58.15 -7.91
CA PHE A 2 49.91 57.24 -8.62
C PHE A 2 49.10 56.47 -7.58
N LYS A 3 47.78 56.65 -7.53
CA LYS A 3 46.85 55.85 -6.72
C LYS A 3 46.40 54.64 -7.52
N ILE A 4 46.88 53.45 -7.15
CA ILE A 4 46.44 52.18 -7.69
C ILE A 4 45.10 51.81 -7.03
N PHE A 5 44.01 51.80 -7.80
CA PHE A 5 42.69 51.32 -7.39
C PHE A 5 42.68 49.77 -7.55
N PHE A 6 42.67 49.05 -6.43
CA PHE A 6 42.40 47.61 -6.39
C PHE A 6 40.90 47.37 -6.52
N ILE A 7 40.48 46.89 -7.69
CA ILE A 7 39.12 46.38 -7.90
C ILE A 7 39.09 44.95 -7.40
N VAL A 8 38.46 44.74 -6.23
CA VAL A 8 38.19 43.41 -5.71
C VAL A 8 36.96 42.86 -6.44
N LEU A 9 37.18 41.92 -7.37
CA LEU A 9 36.11 41.21 -8.07
C LEU A 9 35.56 40.12 -7.15
N LEU A 10 34.39 40.40 -6.50
CA LEU A 10 33.64 39.41 -5.75
C LEU A 10 33.00 38.40 -6.69
N ILE A 11 33.61 37.23 -6.87
CA ILE A 11 33.05 36.12 -7.59
C ILE A 11 32.01 35.45 -6.69
N ASN A 12 30.73 35.77 -6.91
CA ASN A 12 29.62 35.08 -6.28
C ASN A 12 29.51 33.68 -6.91
N THR A 13 30.09 32.65 -6.31
CA THR A 13 29.87 31.26 -6.65
C THR A 13 28.50 30.88 -6.14
N LEU A 14 27.47 30.96 -7.01
CA LEU A 14 26.17 30.32 -6.81
C LEU A 14 26.40 28.82 -6.75
N ALA A 15 26.45 28.27 -5.52
CA ALA A 15 26.41 26.84 -5.29
C ALA A 15 25.04 26.33 -5.78
N PHE A 16 25.01 25.81 -7.00
CA PHE A 16 23.85 25.11 -7.56
C PHE A 16 23.67 23.83 -6.76
N SER A 17 22.84 23.89 -5.71
CA SER A 17 22.44 22.74 -4.94
C SER A 17 21.65 21.81 -5.86
N LYS A 18 22.33 20.75 -6.35
CA LYS A 18 21.72 19.71 -7.16
C LYS A 18 20.73 18.96 -6.28
N VAL A 19 19.46 19.37 -6.32
CA VAL A 19 18.36 18.61 -5.72
C VAL A 19 18.29 17.30 -6.48
N LEU A 20 18.92 16.26 -5.96
CA LEU A 20 18.72 14.88 -6.40
C LEU A 20 17.28 14.52 -6.04
N ASN A 21 16.36 14.69 -6.99
CA ASN A 21 15.06 14.06 -6.96
C ASN A 21 15.28 12.55 -7.05
N ALA A 22 15.54 11.90 -5.92
CA ALA A 22 15.50 10.46 -5.82
C ALA A 22 14.06 10.04 -6.14
N SER A 23 13.84 9.56 -7.36
CA SER A 23 12.58 8.89 -7.73
C SER A 23 12.36 7.76 -6.73
N SER A 24 11.31 7.86 -5.91
CA SER A 24 10.98 6.80 -4.97
C SER A 24 10.62 5.54 -5.74
N SER A 25 11.43 4.48 -5.62
CA SER A 25 11.12 3.20 -6.25
C SER A 25 9.98 2.54 -5.47
N LEU A 26 8.82 2.38 -6.13
CA LEU A 26 7.67 1.68 -5.59
C LEU A 26 7.43 0.39 -6.38
N LYS A 27 7.33 -0.75 -5.67
CA LYS A 27 6.92 -2.04 -6.24
C LYS A 27 5.78 -2.62 -5.42
N ILE A 28 4.64 -2.88 -6.04
CA ILE A 28 3.50 -3.53 -5.41
C ILE A 28 3.69 -5.05 -5.48
N ILE A 29 3.67 -5.72 -4.33
CA ILE A 29 3.83 -7.18 -4.21
C ILE A 29 2.47 -7.85 -4.30
N ASP A 30 1.54 -7.42 -3.45
CA ASP A 30 0.15 -7.90 -3.35
C ASP A 30 -0.76 -6.74 -2.91
N GLY A 31 -2.01 -7.02 -2.54
CA GLY A 31 -3.00 -5.99 -2.19
C GLY A 31 -2.72 -5.24 -0.88
N ASP A 32 -1.80 -5.72 -0.02
CA ASP A 32 -1.47 -5.08 1.26
C ASP A 32 0.03 -5.02 1.57
N THR A 33 0.89 -5.32 0.58
CA THR A 33 2.34 -5.32 0.75
C THR A 33 3.02 -4.64 -0.43
N ILE A 34 3.89 -3.68 -0.14
CA ILE A 34 4.71 -2.99 -1.14
C ILE A 34 6.17 -2.98 -0.74
N ILE A 35 7.05 -2.69 -1.71
CA ILE A 35 8.43 -2.29 -1.47
C ILE A 35 8.52 -0.81 -1.86
N LEU A 36 8.93 0.03 -0.93
CA LEU A 36 9.17 1.46 -1.12
C LEU A 36 10.61 1.77 -0.72
N ASN A 37 11.44 2.26 -1.65
CA ASN A 37 12.85 2.54 -1.41
C ASN A 37 13.60 1.37 -0.77
N SER A 38 13.39 0.16 -1.32
CA SER A 38 13.95 -1.11 -0.84
C SER A 38 13.43 -1.60 0.53
N GLU A 39 12.56 -0.85 1.21
CA GLU A 39 11.90 -1.31 2.44
C GLU A 39 10.59 -2.05 2.11
N LYS A 40 10.47 -3.31 2.57
CA LYS A 40 9.22 -4.07 2.46
C LYS A 40 8.26 -3.65 3.56
N ILE A 41 7.09 -3.12 3.18
CA ILE A 41 6.12 -2.52 4.08
C ILE A 41 4.78 -3.20 3.91
N ARG A 42 4.14 -3.58 5.03
CA ARG A 42 2.80 -4.15 5.07
C ARG A 42 1.79 -3.08 5.53
N PHE A 43 0.60 -3.14 4.98
CA PHE A 43 -0.48 -2.22 5.33
C PHE A 43 -1.05 -2.55 6.71
N TYR A 44 -1.22 -1.50 7.53
CA TYR A 44 -1.74 -1.61 8.88
C TYR A 44 -3.24 -1.92 8.91
N GLY A 45 -3.66 -2.88 9.74
CA GLY A 45 -5.06 -3.11 10.11
C GLY A 45 -5.94 -3.70 9.02
N ILE A 46 -5.37 -4.13 7.88
CA ILE A 46 -6.09 -4.80 6.81
C ILE A 46 -5.43 -6.12 6.44
N ASP A 47 -6.18 -6.98 5.74
CA ASP A 47 -5.69 -8.23 5.18
C ASP A 47 -6.34 -8.47 3.81
N THR A 48 -5.53 -8.71 2.78
CA THR A 48 -6.00 -8.93 1.41
C THR A 48 -5.83 -10.38 1.00
N PRO A 49 -6.58 -10.85 0.00
CA PRO A 49 -6.36 -12.18 -0.55
C PRO A 49 -4.93 -12.35 -1.04
N GLU A 50 -4.39 -13.54 -0.82
CA GLU A 50 -3.10 -13.94 -1.38
C GLU A 50 -3.16 -14.00 -2.91
N ILE A 51 -2.07 -13.72 -3.60
CA ILE A 51 -2.02 -13.67 -5.08
C ILE A 51 -2.65 -14.90 -5.74
N LYS A 52 -2.44 -16.10 -5.17
CA LYS A 52 -2.99 -17.37 -5.67
C LYS A 52 -4.36 -17.72 -5.09
N GLN A 53 -4.96 -16.85 -4.28
CA GLN A 53 -6.27 -17.09 -3.70
C GLN A 53 -7.35 -16.88 -4.72
N THR A 54 -8.30 -17.81 -4.75
CA THR A 54 -9.50 -17.76 -5.59
C THR A 54 -10.73 -17.37 -4.79
N CYS A 55 -11.62 -16.67 -5.45
CA CYS A 55 -12.97 -16.31 -5.00
C CYS A 55 -13.97 -16.68 -6.10
N THR A 56 -15.27 -16.67 -5.79
CA THR A 56 -16.34 -16.93 -6.76
C THR A 56 -17.20 -15.69 -6.87
N ASP A 57 -17.50 -15.23 -8.08
CA ASP A 57 -18.38 -14.10 -8.32
C ASP A 57 -19.87 -14.44 -8.09
N ASN A 58 -20.76 -13.47 -8.28
CA ASN A 58 -22.21 -13.65 -8.14
C ASN A 58 -22.83 -14.56 -9.24
N TYR A 59 -22.10 -14.86 -10.31
CA TYR A 59 -22.51 -15.78 -11.37
C TYR A 59 -21.96 -17.19 -11.17
N GLY A 60 -21.14 -17.42 -10.15
CA GLY A 60 -20.52 -18.71 -9.88
C GLY A 60 -19.15 -18.90 -10.54
N HIS A 61 -18.62 -17.93 -11.27
CA HIS A 61 -17.31 -18.04 -11.90
C HIS A 61 -16.19 -17.85 -10.89
N THR A 62 -15.20 -18.72 -10.95
CA THR A 62 -14.00 -18.64 -10.12
C THR A 62 -12.98 -17.66 -10.72
N TYR A 63 -12.39 -16.79 -9.91
CA TYR A 63 -11.37 -15.83 -10.31
C TYR A 63 -10.28 -15.66 -9.26
N LEU A 64 -9.10 -15.17 -9.67
CA LEU A 64 -7.98 -14.88 -8.76
C LEU A 64 -8.21 -13.54 -8.04
N CYS A 65 -8.84 -13.59 -6.87
CA CYS A 65 -9.15 -12.36 -6.11
C CYS A 65 -7.92 -11.67 -5.54
N GLY A 66 -6.83 -12.39 -5.25
CA GLY A 66 -5.57 -11.76 -4.84
C GLY A 66 -4.94 -10.92 -5.96
N VAL A 67 -5.02 -11.39 -7.21
CA VAL A 67 -4.59 -10.60 -8.38
C VAL A 67 -5.47 -9.35 -8.53
N LYS A 68 -6.79 -9.49 -8.38
CA LYS A 68 -7.71 -8.34 -8.44
C LYS A 68 -7.44 -7.31 -7.34
N ALA A 69 -7.15 -7.76 -6.11
CA ALA A 69 -6.78 -6.86 -5.01
C ALA A 69 -5.48 -6.10 -5.32
N LYS A 70 -4.46 -6.76 -5.88
CA LYS A 70 -3.23 -6.11 -6.32
C LYS A 70 -3.49 -5.07 -7.40
N LEU A 71 -4.23 -5.43 -8.46
CA LEU A 71 -4.59 -4.51 -9.55
C LEU A 71 -5.39 -3.30 -9.05
N GLU A 72 -6.27 -3.49 -8.06
CA GLU A 72 -6.99 -2.37 -7.46
C GLU A 72 -6.06 -1.43 -6.70
N LEU A 73 -5.08 -1.97 -5.97
CA LEU A 73 -4.06 -1.15 -5.32
C LEU A 73 -3.23 -0.37 -6.34
N GLU A 74 -2.81 -1.02 -7.44
CA GLU A 74 -2.10 -0.37 -8.54
C GLU A 74 -2.92 0.77 -9.15
N LYS A 75 -4.23 0.57 -9.36
CA LYS A 75 -5.16 1.58 -9.85
C LYS A 75 -5.33 2.76 -8.88
N ILE A 76 -5.42 2.50 -7.57
CA ILE A 76 -5.54 3.55 -6.55
C ILE A 76 -4.28 4.42 -6.52
N ILE A 77 -3.11 3.82 -6.60
CA ILE A 77 -1.83 4.53 -6.55
C ILE A 77 -1.56 5.24 -7.88
N GLY A 78 -1.70 4.56 -9.02
CA GLY A 78 -1.37 5.09 -10.33
C GLY A 78 0.07 5.62 -10.38
N SER A 79 0.23 6.80 -10.96
CA SER A 79 1.51 7.53 -11.01
C SER A 79 1.74 8.49 -9.84
N LYS A 80 0.85 8.48 -8.84
CA LYS A 80 0.86 9.45 -7.74
C LYS A 80 1.94 9.13 -6.72
N LYS A 81 2.41 10.15 -6.02
CA LYS A 81 3.33 9.98 -4.89
C LYS A 81 2.59 9.37 -3.70
N VAL A 82 3.20 8.36 -3.10
CA VAL A 82 2.70 7.76 -1.85
C VAL A 82 3.45 8.34 -0.65
N SER A 83 2.74 8.49 0.44
CA SER A 83 3.33 8.75 1.76
C SER A 83 2.83 7.70 2.75
N CYS A 84 3.55 7.50 3.86
CA CYS A 84 3.14 6.52 4.86
C CYS A 84 3.42 7.00 6.28
N ILE A 85 2.56 6.56 7.20
CA ILE A 85 2.74 6.73 8.65
C ILE A 85 3.03 5.36 9.23
N LYS A 86 4.27 5.15 9.67
CA LYS A 86 4.71 3.93 10.33
C LYS A 86 4.02 3.79 11.68
N LYS A 87 3.49 2.60 11.95
CA LYS A 87 2.81 2.26 13.22
C LYS A 87 3.65 1.36 14.11
N THR A 88 4.18 0.27 13.54
CA THR A 88 4.96 -0.74 14.26
C THR A 88 5.78 -1.57 13.29
N LYS A 89 6.44 -2.60 13.82
CA LYS A 89 7.05 -3.69 13.01
C LYS A 89 6.39 -5.01 13.37
N ASP A 90 6.33 -5.92 12.40
CA ASP A 90 5.88 -7.30 12.67
C ASP A 90 7.06 -8.18 13.14
N ARG A 91 6.74 -9.45 13.44
CA ARG A 91 7.73 -10.47 13.87
C ARG A 91 8.81 -10.75 12.80
N TYR A 92 8.56 -10.41 11.54
CA TYR A 92 9.51 -10.55 10.44
C TYR A 92 10.28 -9.25 10.17
N LYS A 93 10.21 -8.28 11.10
CA LYS A 93 10.84 -6.95 11.04
C LYS A 93 10.33 -6.06 9.88
N ARG A 94 9.21 -6.43 9.20
CA ARG A 94 8.59 -5.58 8.19
C ARG A 94 7.94 -4.37 8.87
N SER A 95 8.09 -3.20 8.29
CA SER A 95 7.32 -2.03 8.73
C SER A 95 5.85 -2.23 8.44
N ILE A 96 5.00 -1.90 9.43
CA ILE A 96 3.54 -1.89 9.29
C ILE A 96 3.09 -0.44 9.30
N SER A 97 2.45 0.02 8.20
CA SER A 97 2.17 1.43 7.98
C SER A 97 0.77 1.69 7.43
N ILE A 98 0.26 2.89 7.66
CA ILE A 98 -0.89 3.42 6.93
C ILE A 98 -0.35 4.21 5.75
N PHE A 99 -0.86 3.91 4.56
CA PHE A 99 -0.45 4.56 3.32
C PHE A 99 -1.45 5.61 2.87
N TYR A 100 -0.94 6.64 2.22
CA TYR A 100 -1.73 7.76 1.71
C TYR A 100 -1.33 8.11 0.28
N VAL A 101 -2.34 8.44 -0.52
CA VAL A 101 -2.21 9.07 -1.84
C VAL A 101 -3.13 10.29 -1.83
N ASP A 102 -2.62 11.49 -2.16
CA ASP A 102 -3.40 12.72 -2.16
C ASP A 102 -4.20 12.90 -0.83
N LYS A 103 -3.57 12.62 0.31
CA LYS A 103 -4.17 12.64 1.67
C LYS A 103 -5.24 11.56 1.92
N ASN A 104 -5.60 10.71 0.95
CA ASN A 104 -6.53 9.61 1.13
C ASN A 104 -5.84 8.39 1.75
N ASP A 105 -6.42 7.82 2.80
CA ASP A 105 -5.99 6.57 3.43
C ASP A 105 -6.26 5.39 2.47
N ILE A 106 -5.19 4.85 1.85
CA ILE A 106 -5.29 3.74 0.88
C ILE A 106 -5.79 2.47 1.56
N ASN A 107 -5.39 2.22 2.81
CA ASN A 107 -5.85 1.07 3.57
C ASN A 107 -7.37 1.09 3.70
N SER A 108 -7.95 2.27 4.01
CA SER A 108 -9.39 2.49 4.05
C SER A 108 -10.04 2.27 2.68
N LEU A 109 -9.44 2.81 1.61
CA LEU A 109 -9.98 2.66 0.25
C LEU A 109 -10.02 1.18 -0.19
N MET A 110 -8.95 0.42 0.08
CA MET A 110 -8.92 -1.02 -0.23
C MET A 110 -10.04 -1.78 0.48
N VAL A 111 -10.35 -1.44 1.73
CA VAL A 111 -11.44 -2.06 2.50
C VAL A 111 -12.80 -1.62 1.96
N LYS A 112 -13.04 -0.31 1.75
CA LYS A 112 -14.30 0.22 1.22
C LYS A 112 -14.65 -0.32 -0.16
N ARG A 113 -13.63 -0.55 -1.01
CA ARG A 113 -13.80 -1.14 -2.34
C ARG A 113 -13.91 -2.66 -2.32
N GLY A 114 -13.88 -3.28 -1.13
CA GLY A 114 -14.09 -4.72 -0.93
C GLY A 114 -12.92 -5.61 -1.37
N TRP A 115 -11.71 -5.05 -1.54
CA TRP A 115 -10.51 -5.82 -1.90
C TRP A 115 -9.58 -6.11 -0.72
N ALA A 116 -9.94 -5.63 0.49
CA ALA A 116 -9.32 -5.97 1.76
C ALA A 116 -10.38 -6.18 2.83
N LEU A 117 -10.05 -6.96 3.85
CA LEU A 117 -10.83 -7.13 5.06
C LEU A 117 -10.20 -6.34 6.20
N ALA A 118 -11.04 -5.80 7.10
CA ALA A 118 -10.56 -5.24 8.35
C ALA A 118 -9.96 -6.35 9.22
N TYR A 119 -8.65 -6.28 9.50
CA TYR A 119 -7.97 -7.32 10.26
C TYR A 119 -8.08 -7.07 11.77
N ARG A 120 -9.24 -7.41 12.32
CA ARG A 120 -9.66 -7.11 13.71
C ARG A 120 -8.69 -7.61 14.79
N LYS A 121 -7.90 -8.64 14.49
CA LYS A 121 -6.86 -9.16 15.40
C LYS A 121 -5.84 -8.08 15.76
N TYR A 122 -5.56 -7.14 14.85
CA TYR A 122 -4.54 -6.10 15.02
C TYR A 122 -5.11 -4.70 15.12
N SER A 123 -6.30 -4.43 14.54
CA SER A 123 -6.91 -3.11 14.58
C SER A 123 -8.40 -3.15 14.26
N LYS A 124 -9.16 -2.29 14.93
CA LYS A 124 -10.59 -2.05 14.61
C LYS A 124 -10.81 -0.83 13.71
N LYS A 125 -9.73 -0.15 13.27
CA LYS A 125 -9.79 1.12 12.53
C LYS A 125 -10.69 1.05 11.30
N TYR A 126 -10.64 -0.02 10.53
CA TYR A 126 -11.33 -0.15 9.24
C TYR A 126 -12.63 -0.98 9.29
N VAL A 127 -13.15 -1.28 10.48
CA VAL A 127 -14.38 -2.10 10.63
C VAL A 127 -15.61 -1.40 10.03
N LYS A 128 -15.71 -0.08 10.15
CA LYS A 128 -16.79 0.70 9.54
C LYS A 128 -16.68 0.71 8.00
N ASP A 129 -15.46 0.79 7.48
CA ASP A 129 -15.21 0.74 6.03
C ASP A 129 -15.60 -0.62 5.44
N GLU A 130 -15.33 -1.72 6.17
CA GLU A 130 -15.76 -3.06 5.77
C GLU A 130 -17.30 -3.20 5.80
N ALA A 131 -17.99 -2.58 6.75
CA ALA A 131 -19.45 -2.57 6.79
C ALA A 131 -20.02 -1.88 5.54
N ILE A 132 -19.41 -0.77 5.10
CA ILE A 132 -19.77 -0.07 3.86
C ILE A 132 -19.55 -0.98 2.64
N ALA A 133 -18.42 -1.67 2.57
CA ALA A 133 -18.13 -2.59 1.46
C ALA A 133 -19.16 -3.73 1.37
N LYS A 134 -19.56 -4.30 2.51
CA LYS A 134 -20.60 -5.34 2.60
C LYS A 134 -21.95 -4.84 2.12
N LEU A 135 -22.37 -3.67 2.60
CA LEU A 135 -23.66 -3.08 2.23
C LEU A 135 -23.78 -2.84 0.73
N ASN A 136 -22.66 -2.44 0.10
CA ASN A 136 -22.61 -2.13 -1.32
C ASN A 136 -22.24 -3.35 -2.19
N ASN A 137 -22.10 -4.55 -1.64
CA ASN A 137 -21.60 -5.72 -2.35
C ASN A 137 -20.31 -5.44 -3.13
N ALA A 138 -19.39 -4.63 -2.57
CA ALA A 138 -18.21 -4.16 -3.25
C ALA A 138 -17.12 -5.25 -3.34
N GLY A 139 -16.46 -5.32 -4.49
CA GLY A 139 -15.33 -6.23 -4.71
C GLY A 139 -15.67 -7.69 -4.42
N MET A 140 -14.97 -8.34 -3.48
CA MET A 140 -15.21 -9.72 -3.08
C MET A 140 -16.58 -9.95 -2.42
N TRP A 141 -17.19 -8.90 -1.86
CA TRP A 141 -18.50 -9.00 -1.18
C TRP A 141 -19.65 -9.23 -2.16
N SER A 142 -19.45 -9.05 -3.47
CA SER A 142 -20.43 -9.41 -4.49
C SER A 142 -20.60 -10.91 -4.69
N GLY A 143 -19.71 -11.74 -4.15
CA GLY A 143 -19.71 -13.19 -4.33
C GLY A 143 -19.30 -13.94 -3.07
N LYS A 144 -18.59 -15.08 -3.25
CA LYS A 144 -18.15 -15.95 -2.16
C LYS A 144 -16.62 -15.97 -2.08
N PHE A 145 -16.09 -15.88 -0.87
CA PHE A 145 -14.66 -15.95 -0.60
C PHE A 145 -14.36 -16.50 0.79
N ILE A 146 -13.14 -16.98 0.96
CA ILE A 146 -12.60 -17.37 2.27
C ILE A 146 -11.76 -16.19 2.77
N ALA A 147 -11.89 -15.84 4.06
CA ALA A 147 -11.05 -14.78 4.64
C ALA A 147 -9.55 -15.13 4.47
N PRO A 148 -8.68 -14.16 4.08
CA PRO A 148 -7.28 -14.43 3.73
C PRO A 148 -6.51 -15.19 4.81
N TRP A 149 -6.70 -14.82 6.09
CA TRP A 149 -6.08 -15.52 7.22
C TRP A 149 -6.56 -16.97 7.39
N LYS A 150 -7.82 -17.28 7.03
CA LYS A 150 -8.35 -18.66 7.02
C LYS A 150 -7.76 -19.45 5.86
N TRP A 151 -7.69 -18.84 4.68
CA TRP A 151 -7.11 -19.45 3.48
C TRP A 151 -5.64 -19.84 3.70
N ARG A 152 -4.81 -18.95 4.29
CA ARG A 152 -3.42 -19.27 4.67
C ARG A 152 -3.34 -20.45 5.64
N ARG A 153 -4.21 -20.51 6.65
CA ARG A 153 -4.24 -21.62 7.61
C ARG A 153 -4.54 -22.95 6.93
N MET A 154 -5.59 -23.01 6.10
CA MET A 154 -5.95 -24.22 5.33
C MET A 154 -4.83 -24.69 4.42
N LYS A 155 -4.08 -23.79 3.78
CA LYS A 155 -2.91 -24.15 2.96
C LYS A 155 -1.79 -24.76 3.79
N ASN A 156 -1.49 -24.21 4.95
CA ASN A 156 -0.44 -24.71 5.83
C ASN A 156 -0.79 -26.09 6.45
N GLU A 157 -2.07 -26.37 6.68
CA GLU A 157 -2.56 -27.66 7.18
C GLU A 157 -2.47 -28.75 6.11
N LYS A 158 -2.62 -28.43 4.81
CA LYS A 158 -2.48 -29.38 3.70
C LYS A 158 -1.03 -29.75 3.35
N VAL A 159 -0.07 -29.02 3.85
CA VAL A 159 1.38 -29.22 3.57
C VAL A 159 2.07 -29.99 4.72
N ARG A 160 1.37 -30.25 5.84
CA ARG A 160 1.82 -31.10 6.94
C ARG A 160 1.29 -32.51 6.81
#